data_3de86f641a5523ad0503e6cfb5587bfa
#
_entry.id   3de86f641a5523ad0503e6cfb5587bfa
#
_cell.length_a   1.000
_cell.length_b   1.000
_cell.length_c   1.000
_cell.angle_alpha   90.00
_cell.angle_beta   90.00
_cell.angle_gamma   90.00
#
_symmetry.space_group_name_H-M   'P 1'
#
loop_
_entity.id
_entity.type
_entity.pdbx_description
1 polymer ?
#
loop_
_entity_poly.entity_id
_entity_poly.type
_entity_poly.pdbx_seq_one_letter_code
_entity_poly.pdbx_strand_id
1 'polypeptide(L)'
;MENNNNENPNQNPNPNQINIELSEEVAEGVYSNLAIITHSNSEFVIDFIKLMPGVPKAKVKSRIVLTPQHAKRLMKALKDNLSKFESVHGPIKDTEMPTPIPMNFGGPTAQA
;
A
#
# COMPACT_ATOMS: atom_id res chain seq x y z
N MET A 1 27.97 -36.04 12.86
CA MET A 1 27.59 -35.37 13.19
C MET A 1 26.88 -34.54 12.66
N GLU A 2 26.27 -34.27 12.63
CA GLU A 2 25.52 -33.51 12.21
C GLU A 2 25.53 -32.33 12.45
N ASN A 3 25.57 -31.74 11.91
CA ASN A 3 25.70 -30.58 12.10
C ASN A 3 24.78 -29.86 12.38
N ASN A 4 24.47 -29.60 12.73
CA ASN A 4 23.55 -28.90 13.12
C ASN A 4 23.44 -27.76 12.73
N ASN A 5 23.52 -27.42 11.88
CA ASN A 5 23.33 -26.30 11.49
C ASN A 5 22.15 -25.95 11.58
N ASN A 6 21.57 -25.93 12.40
CA ASN A 6 20.46 -25.41 12.58
C ASN A 6 20.51 -24.09 12.65
N GLU A 7 21.03 -23.42 11.84
CA GLU A 7 20.97 -22.13 11.81
C GLU A 7 19.64 -21.74 11.64
N ASN A 8 18.97 -21.19 12.49
CA ASN A 8 17.71 -20.60 12.37
C ASN A 8 17.73 -19.62 11.30
N PRO A 9 17.02 -19.77 10.29
CA PRO A 9 17.00 -18.82 9.20
C PRO A 9 16.59 -17.43 9.63
N ASN A 10 15.96 -17.30 10.80
CA ASN A 10 15.61 -16.01 11.23
C ASN A 10 16.70 -15.40 12.04
N GLN A 11 17.78 -16.06 12.31
CA GLN A 11 18.79 -15.46 13.01
C GLN A 11 19.64 -14.71 12.09
N ASN A 12 19.92 -13.50 12.36
CA ASN A 12 20.62 -12.65 11.49
C ASN A 12 21.84 -12.17 12.16
N PRO A 13 22.95 -12.68 11.90
CA PRO A 13 24.19 -12.25 12.54
C PRO A 13 24.59 -10.82 12.15
N ASN A 14 24.06 -10.32 11.07
CA ASN A 14 24.41 -9.00 10.63
C ASN A 14 23.38 -8.02 11.16
N PRO A 15 23.74 -7.10 12.02
CA PRO A 15 22.76 -6.18 12.58
C PRO A 15 22.15 -5.25 11.56
N ASN A 16 22.72 -5.16 10.38
CA ASN A 16 22.15 -4.29 9.37
C ASN A 16 21.17 -5.01 8.46
N GLN A 17 20.98 -6.28 8.64
CA GLN A 17 20.02 -7.00 7.85
C GLN A 17 18.69 -7.05 8.57
N ILE A 18 17.63 -6.96 7.84
CA ILE A 18 16.29 -7.01 8.38
C ILE A 18 15.56 -8.20 7.78
N ASN A 19 15.01 -9.02 8.63
CA ASN A 19 14.22 -10.15 8.15
C ASN A 19 12.78 -9.70 8.05
N ILE A 20 12.18 -9.91 6.91
CA ILE A 20 10.80 -9.52 6.66
C ILE A 20 9.94 -10.76 6.62
N GLU A 21 8.91 -10.75 7.44
CA GLU A 21 8.00 -11.89 7.50
C GLU A 21 6.68 -11.55 6.89
N LEU A 22 6.07 -12.49 6.22
CA LEU A 22 4.77 -12.33 5.62
C LEU A 22 3.86 -13.43 6.16
N SER A 23 2.91 -13.05 6.99
CA SER A 23 2.00 -14.04 7.57
C SER A 23 1.01 -14.52 6.50
N GLU A 24 0.40 -15.65 6.73
CA GLU A 24 -0.57 -16.18 5.77
C GLU A 24 -1.76 -15.25 5.64
N GLU A 25 -2.19 -14.65 6.71
CA GLU A 25 -3.32 -13.75 6.65
C GLU A 25 -3.02 -12.52 5.81
N VAL A 26 -1.87 -11.95 6.01
CA VAL A 26 -1.49 -10.75 5.25
C VAL A 26 -1.17 -11.10 3.81
N ALA A 27 -0.69 -12.30 3.57
CA ALA A 27 -0.32 -12.72 2.22
C ALA A 27 -1.52 -12.77 1.27
N GLU A 28 -2.73 -12.90 1.79
CA GLU A 28 -3.91 -12.90 0.93
C GLU A 28 -4.08 -11.55 0.26
N GLY A 29 -3.64 -10.51 0.87
CA GLY A 29 -3.74 -9.18 0.28
C GLY A 29 -5.10 -8.55 0.47
N VAL A 30 -5.18 -7.28 0.16
CA VAL A 30 -6.43 -6.53 0.23
C VAL A 30 -6.61 -5.87 -1.13
N TYR A 31 -7.72 -6.15 -1.78
CA TYR A 31 -8.00 -5.52 -3.07
C TYR A 31 -8.49 -4.10 -2.85
N SER A 32 -7.99 -3.17 -3.63
CA SER A 32 -8.41 -1.78 -3.58
C SER A 32 -8.42 -1.21 -4.99
N ASN A 33 -9.42 -0.41 -5.28
CA ASN A 33 -9.49 0.27 -6.57
C ASN A 33 -9.66 1.78 -6.39
N LEU A 34 -9.49 2.29 -5.18
CA LEU A 34 -9.51 3.72 -4.92
C LEU A 34 -8.63 3.99 -3.72
N ALA A 35 -7.88 5.03 -3.74
CA ALA A 35 -7.12 5.45 -2.58
C ALA A 35 -7.36 6.92 -2.31
N ILE A 36 -7.58 7.28 -1.07
CA ILE A 36 -7.70 8.66 -0.66
C ILE A 36 -6.52 8.98 0.22
N ILE A 37 -5.83 10.05 -0.09
CA ILE A 37 -4.62 10.41 0.60
C ILE A 37 -4.82 11.74 1.29
N THR A 38 -4.54 11.78 2.58
CA THR A 38 -4.58 13.02 3.35
C THR A 38 -3.26 13.14 4.09
N HIS A 39 -2.95 14.32 4.57
CA HIS A 39 -1.70 14.51 5.28
C HIS A 39 -1.78 15.65 6.27
N SER A 40 -0.89 15.60 7.22
CA SER A 40 -0.61 16.70 8.12
C SER A 40 0.86 17.07 7.92
N ASN A 41 1.39 17.88 8.80
CA ASN A 41 2.80 18.23 8.68
C ASN A 41 3.72 17.10 9.16
N SER A 42 3.18 16.05 9.74
CA SER A 42 4.01 14.97 10.27
C SER A 42 3.69 13.62 9.69
N GLU A 43 2.56 13.44 9.05
CA GLU A 43 2.16 12.11 8.56
C GLU A 43 1.35 12.17 7.28
N PHE A 44 1.44 11.11 6.51
CA PHE A 44 0.53 10.88 5.39
C PHE A 44 -0.35 9.70 5.73
N VAL A 45 -1.60 9.77 5.36
CA VAL A 45 -2.54 8.68 5.58
C VAL A 45 -3.10 8.27 4.22
N ILE A 46 -2.99 6.99 3.91
CA ILE A 46 -3.54 6.46 2.68
C ILE A 46 -4.65 5.49 3.05
N ASP A 47 -5.84 5.79 2.60
CA ASP A 47 -7.00 4.92 2.83
C ASP A 47 -7.29 4.18 1.55
N PHE A 48 -7.17 2.88 1.60
CA PHE A 48 -7.44 2.03 0.44
C PHE A 48 -8.88 1.53 0.50
N ILE A 49 -9.61 1.77 -0.56
CA ILE A 49 -11.04 1.56 -0.60
C ILE A 49 -11.39 0.65 -1.76
N LYS A 50 -12.41 -0.16 -1.57
CA LYS A 50 -12.94 -0.98 -2.63
C LYS A 50 -14.30 -0.45 -3.00
N LEU A 51 -14.42 0.05 -4.24
CA LEU A 51 -15.69 0.49 -4.76
C LEU A 51 -16.32 -0.66 -5.51
N MET A 52 -17.61 -0.89 -5.24
CA MET A 52 -18.35 -1.93 -5.94
C MET A 52 -19.58 -1.32 -6.58
N PRO A 53 -19.85 -1.64 -7.82
CA PRO A 53 -21.04 -1.12 -8.49
C PRO A 53 -22.30 -1.53 -7.75
N GLY A 54 -23.23 -0.60 -7.65
CA GLY A 54 -24.51 -0.88 -7.01
C GLY A 54 -24.50 -0.86 -5.50
N VAL A 55 -23.34 -0.64 -4.90
CA VAL A 55 -23.24 -0.58 -3.45
C VAL A 55 -23.08 0.89 -3.08
N PRO A 56 -24.02 1.48 -2.38
CA PRO A 56 -23.98 2.91 -2.13
C PRO A 56 -22.91 3.35 -1.15
N LYS A 57 -22.38 2.45 -0.35
CA LYS A 57 -21.36 2.80 0.60
C LYS A 57 -20.10 2.02 0.32
N ALA A 58 -18.99 2.70 0.24
CA ALA A 58 -17.71 2.08 0.10
C ALA A 58 -17.00 2.13 1.44
N LYS A 59 -16.31 1.08 1.77
CA LYS A 59 -15.61 1.02 3.05
C LYS A 59 -14.13 1.13 2.86
N VAL A 60 -13.48 1.77 3.79
CA VAL A 60 -12.03 1.75 3.83
C VAL A 60 -11.60 0.35 4.24
N LYS A 61 -10.85 -0.31 3.39
CA LYS A 61 -10.39 -1.66 3.64
C LYS A 61 -9.10 -1.66 4.44
N SER A 62 -8.29 -0.66 4.27
CA SER A 62 -7.02 -0.59 4.97
C SER A 62 -6.55 0.86 5.03
N ARG A 63 -6.06 1.26 6.16
CA ARG A 63 -5.51 2.61 6.34
C ARG A 63 -4.04 2.47 6.69
N ILE A 64 -3.19 3.12 5.95
CA ILE A 64 -1.75 3.08 6.18
C ILE A 64 -1.26 4.48 6.50
N VAL A 65 -0.52 4.60 7.58
CA VAL A 65 0.04 5.87 8.01
C VAL A 65 1.54 5.85 7.73
N LEU A 66 2.02 6.86 7.06
CA LEU A 66 3.41 6.93 6.65
C LEU A 66 4.06 8.20 7.14
N THR A 67 5.37 8.12 7.39
CA THR A 67 6.12 9.36 7.56
C THR A 67 6.24 10.06 6.21
N PRO A 68 6.43 11.37 6.20
CA PRO A 68 6.58 12.06 4.91
C PRO A 68 7.75 11.52 4.09
N GLN A 69 8.84 11.15 4.73
CA GLN A 69 9.99 10.61 4.03
C GLN A 69 9.66 9.29 3.36
N HIS A 70 8.91 8.44 4.06
CA HIS A 70 8.53 7.15 3.48
C HIS A 70 7.50 7.33 2.37
N ALA A 71 6.60 8.29 2.51
CA ALA A 71 5.63 8.57 1.46
C ALA A 71 6.36 8.95 0.17
N LYS A 72 7.41 9.76 0.28
CA LYS A 72 8.17 10.15 -0.88
C LYS A 72 8.91 8.97 -1.52
N ARG A 73 9.48 8.11 -0.68
CA ARG A 73 10.16 6.91 -1.19
C ARG A 73 9.18 5.96 -1.85
N LEU A 74 8.00 5.81 -1.27
CA LEU A 74 6.97 4.95 -1.84
C LEU A 74 6.56 5.46 -3.21
N MET A 75 6.39 6.78 -3.36
CA MET A 75 6.03 7.35 -4.65
C MET A 75 7.10 7.04 -5.69
N LYS A 76 8.37 7.19 -5.33
CA LYS A 76 9.44 6.92 -6.26
C LYS A 76 9.50 5.45 -6.64
N ALA A 77 9.32 4.57 -5.67
CA ALA A 77 9.35 3.13 -5.92
C ALA A 77 8.18 2.72 -6.80
N LEU A 78 7.01 3.27 -6.55
CA LEU A 78 5.83 2.95 -7.34
C LEU A 78 6.00 3.43 -8.78
N LYS A 79 6.53 4.65 -8.93
CA LYS A 79 6.76 5.20 -10.26
C LYS A 79 7.73 4.31 -11.04
N ASP A 80 8.78 3.85 -10.39
CA ASP A 80 9.76 2.99 -11.04
C ASP A 80 9.14 1.66 -11.45
N ASN A 81 8.31 1.10 -10.62
CA ASN A 81 7.64 -0.16 -10.93
C ASN A 81 6.62 0.01 -12.05
N LEU A 82 5.92 1.14 -12.07
CA LEU A 82 5.00 1.42 -13.18
C LEU A 82 5.76 1.52 -14.49
N SER A 83 6.92 2.14 -14.48
CA SER A 83 7.73 2.24 -15.70
C SER A 83 8.18 0.87 -16.18
N LYS A 84 8.58 0.02 -15.27
CA LYS A 84 8.99 -1.33 -15.63
C LYS A 84 7.82 -2.13 -16.20
N PHE A 85 6.67 -1.99 -15.59
CA PHE A 85 5.48 -2.69 -16.08
C PHE A 85 5.15 -2.23 -17.49
N GLU A 86 5.16 -0.93 -17.71
CA GLU A 86 4.80 -0.39 -19.02
C GLU A 86 5.82 -0.73 -20.10
N SER A 87 7.06 -0.92 -19.73
CA SER A 87 8.06 -1.30 -20.71
C SER A 87 7.87 -2.73 -21.20
N VAL A 88 7.24 -3.58 -20.41
CA VAL A 88 7.00 -4.96 -20.79
C VAL A 88 5.61 -5.15 -21.39
N HIS A 89 4.62 -4.49 -20.81
CA HIS A 89 3.23 -4.74 -21.16
C HIS A 89 2.56 -3.60 -21.92
N GLY A 90 3.27 -2.52 -22.16
CA GLY A 90 2.71 -1.36 -22.84
C GLY A 90 2.07 -0.39 -21.86
N PRO A 91 1.72 0.79 -22.32
CA PRO A 91 1.22 1.83 -21.42
C PRO A 91 -0.08 1.42 -20.75
N ILE A 92 -0.18 1.79 -19.49
CA ILE A 92 -1.40 1.58 -18.75
C ILE A 92 -2.39 2.63 -19.21
N LYS A 93 -3.59 2.20 -19.58
CA LYS A 93 -4.60 3.13 -20.01
C LYS A 93 -5.24 3.74 -18.78
N ASP A 94 -5.16 5.04 -18.69
CA ASP A 94 -5.74 5.76 -17.59
C ASP A 94 -7.11 6.21 -18.05
N THR A 95 -8.14 5.44 -17.74
CA THR A 95 -9.47 5.83 -18.13
C THR A 95 -9.95 6.82 -17.11
N GLU A 96 -10.07 8.07 -17.52
CA GLU A 96 -10.54 9.07 -16.62
C GLU A 96 -11.95 8.83 -16.24
N MET A 97 -12.28 9.06 -15.05
CA MET A 97 -13.68 9.05 -14.66
C MET A 97 -14.37 10.22 -15.30
N PRO A 98 -15.48 10.01 -15.90
CA PRO A 98 -16.16 11.08 -16.61
C PRO A 98 -16.57 12.23 -15.71
N THR A 99 -16.85 11.97 -14.45
CA THR A 99 -17.15 13.02 -13.51
C THR A 99 -16.50 12.68 -12.21
N PRO A 100 -16.09 13.67 -11.46
CA PRO A 100 -15.51 13.39 -10.15
C PRO A 100 -16.57 12.76 -9.27
N ILE A 101 -16.20 11.79 -8.51
CA ILE A 101 -17.09 11.17 -7.57
C ILE A 101 -17.03 11.96 -6.28
N PRO A 102 -18.15 12.49 -5.83
CA PRO A 102 -18.12 13.20 -4.57
C PRO A 102 -17.86 12.20 -3.45
N MET A 103 -16.88 12.48 -2.64
CA MET A 103 -16.52 11.60 -1.58
C MET A 103 -16.81 12.26 -0.26
N ASN A 104 -17.41 11.53 0.62
CA ASN A 104 -17.76 12.05 1.90
C ASN A 104 -17.37 11.06 2.95
N PHE A 105 -16.45 11.43 3.80
CA PHE A 105 -16.09 10.60 4.90
C PHE A 105 -17.12 10.86 5.98
N GLY A 106 -17.86 9.86 6.35
CA GLY A 106 -18.86 10.05 7.36
C GLY A 106 -18.35 9.98 8.74
N GLY A 107 -17.13 9.91 8.98
CA GLY A 107 -16.63 9.82 10.31
C GLY A 107 -16.24 11.14 10.86
N PRO A 108 -15.77 11.19 12.05
CA PRO A 108 -15.34 12.35 12.67
C PRO A 108 -14.08 12.65 12.05
N THR A 109 -13.53 12.97 11.55
CA THR A 109 -12.51 13.59 11.07
C THR A 109 -11.62 12.78 10.36
N ALA A 110 -11.45 12.94 9.27
CA ALA A 110 -10.57 12.40 8.43
C ALA A 110 -9.37 13.17 8.21
N GLN A 111 -9.09 14.11 9.07
CA GLN A 111 -8.07 14.88 8.78
C GLN A 111 -6.87 14.37 9.24
N ALA A 112 -5.86 14.31 8.66
CA ALA A 112 -4.58 13.82 9.02
C ALA A 112 -3.63 14.89 9.37
#